data_4316016f932a02a9c4d04c5c2fe7cc83
#
_entry.id   4316016f932a02a9c4d04c5c2fe7cc83
#
_cell.length_a   1.000
_cell.length_b   1.000
_cell.length_c   1.000
_cell.angle_alpha   90.00
_cell.angle_beta   90.00
_cell.angle_gamma   90.00
#
_symmetry.space_group_name_H-M   'P 1'
#
loop_
_entity.id
_entity.type
_entity.pdbx_description
1 polymer ?
#
loop_
_entity_poly.entity_id
_entity_poly.type
_entity_poly.pdbx_seq_one_letter_code
_entity_poly.pdbx_strand_id
1 'polypeptide(L)'
;MKQLNAEKLNSVLLARLNDNIALGKVGGAKLIVRQEGKTLCKLEAGYQNVLTEEPIKSDAIFRMASMTKPVTAVAALVAEDMGLFKMDDLVSDYLPQFENMYVAEIKGGKVTAGKKSEVPLRIWHMLSHASGMMAATEIGLALEAQKPDSAYETLATMVEHCASEPLAYEPESYSAYCAYSSFDTVARIIELQSGMEYKDFLKKYSK
;
A
#
# COMPACT_ATOMS: atom_id res chain seq x y z
N MET A 1 1.79 26.85 -18.13
CA MET A 1 1.79 26.94 -16.63
C MET A 1 2.66 28.12 -16.19
N LYS A 2 2.31 28.78 -15.06
CA LYS A 2 3.15 29.84 -14.50
C LYS A 2 4.44 29.20 -13.95
N GLN A 3 5.60 29.75 -14.36
CA GLN A 3 6.89 29.26 -13.87
C GLN A 3 7.06 29.57 -12.38
N LEU A 4 7.44 28.56 -11.59
CA LEU A 4 7.72 28.74 -10.18
C LEU A 4 9.07 29.46 -9.98
N ASN A 5 9.12 30.37 -8.98
CA ASN A 5 10.35 31.02 -8.58
C ASN A 5 11.14 30.08 -7.63
N ALA A 6 12.26 29.54 -8.10
CA ALA A 6 13.04 28.56 -7.37
C ALA A 6 13.64 29.13 -6.04
N GLU A 7 14.12 30.36 -6.01
CA GLU A 7 14.69 30.98 -4.80
C GLU A 7 13.64 31.18 -3.72
N LYS A 8 12.49 31.75 -4.09
CA LYS A 8 11.36 31.93 -3.17
C LYS A 8 10.83 30.60 -2.66
N LEU A 9 10.76 29.59 -3.56
CA LEU A 9 10.33 28.25 -3.20
C LEU A 9 11.29 27.62 -2.18
N ASN A 10 12.61 27.69 -2.44
CA ASN A 10 13.64 27.18 -1.53
C ASN A 10 13.54 27.84 -0.15
N SER A 11 13.48 29.16 -0.06
CA SER A 11 13.46 29.88 1.21
C SER A 11 12.22 29.55 2.05
N VAL A 12 11.03 29.53 1.43
CA VAL A 12 9.76 29.22 2.11
C VAL A 12 9.73 27.76 2.59
N LEU A 13 10.13 26.82 1.73
CA LEU A 13 10.07 25.40 2.08
C LEU A 13 11.11 25.03 3.12
N LEU A 14 12.33 25.58 3.05
CA LEU A 14 13.36 25.34 4.07
C LEU A 14 12.95 25.89 5.43
N ALA A 15 12.40 27.11 5.49
CA ALA A 15 11.87 27.68 6.72
C ALA A 15 10.79 26.76 7.33
N ARG A 16 9.84 26.29 6.53
CA ARG A 16 8.78 25.37 6.99
C ARG A 16 9.31 24.03 7.49
N LEU A 17 10.32 23.45 6.81
CA LEU A 17 10.96 22.21 7.28
C LEU A 17 11.62 22.45 8.65
N ASN A 18 12.40 23.50 8.79
CA ASN A 18 13.08 23.81 10.04
C ASN A 18 12.09 24.09 11.19
N ASP A 19 11.00 24.82 10.94
CA ASP A 19 9.93 25.04 11.93
C ASP A 19 9.33 23.71 12.41
N ASN A 20 9.04 22.77 11.51
CA ASN A 20 8.46 21.48 11.88
C ASN A 20 9.47 20.59 12.65
N ILE A 21 10.75 20.67 12.31
CA ILE A 21 11.82 19.97 13.03
C ILE A 21 11.97 20.56 14.43
N ALA A 22 12.04 21.89 14.55
CA ALA A 22 12.16 22.59 15.83
C ALA A 22 10.96 22.33 16.77
N LEU A 23 9.77 22.13 16.20
CA LEU A 23 8.54 21.75 16.94
C LEU A 23 8.46 20.24 17.26
N GLY A 24 9.46 19.44 16.89
CA GLY A 24 9.46 17.99 17.10
C GLY A 24 8.41 17.22 16.30
N LYS A 25 7.79 17.84 15.28
CA LYS A 25 6.76 17.18 14.44
C LYS A 25 7.34 16.14 13.48
N VAL A 26 8.58 16.37 13.02
CA VAL A 26 9.35 15.43 12.18
C VAL A 26 10.81 15.49 12.63
N GLY A 27 11.51 14.35 12.58
CA GLY A 27 12.93 14.27 12.93
C GLY A 27 13.83 14.83 11.83
N GLY A 28 13.48 14.57 10.58
CA GLY A 28 14.19 15.05 9.41
C GLY A 28 13.36 14.85 8.15
N ALA A 29 13.70 15.57 7.08
CA ALA A 29 12.97 15.51 5.83
C ALA A 29 13.87 15.79 4.62
N LYS A 30 13.52 15.16 3.50
CA LYS A 30 14.05 15.50 2.17
C LYS A 30 12.91 15.93 1.27
N LEU A 31 13.12 16.98 0.50
CA LEU A 31 12.14 17.52 -0.42
C LEU A 31 12.78 17.76 -1.79
N ILE A 32 12.13 17.29 -2.84
CA ILE A 32 12.51 17.56 -4.22
C ILE A 32 11.28 18.11 -4.94
N VAL A 33 11.41 19.30 -5.54
CA VAL A 33 10.38 19.88 -6.41
C VAL A 33 10.92 19.91 -7.83
N ARG A 34 10.11 19.39 -8.75
CA ARG A 34 10.43 19.37 -10.19
C ARG A 34 9.30 20.04 -10.98
N GLN A 35 9.66 20.75 -12.03
CA GLN A 35 8.74 21.30 -13.03
C GLN A 35 9.31 21.08 -14.41
N GLU A 36 8.53 20.54 -15.32
CA GLU A 36 8.94 20.27 -16.71
C GLU A 36 10.29 19.52 -16.82
N GLY A 37 10.44 18.48 -15.99
CA GLY A 37 11.66 17.65 -15.94
C GLY A 37 12.86 18.27 -15.21
N LYS A 38 12.83 19.57 -14.88
CA LYS A 38 13.93 20.27 -14.18
C LYS A 38 13.70 20.27 -12.67
N THR A 39 14.76 20.00 -11.90
CA THR A 39 14.75 20.15 -10.44
C THR A 39 14.86 21.63 -10.09
N LEU A 40 13.81 22.18 -9.47
CA LEU A 40 13.78 23.56 -9.00
C LEU A 40 14.29 23.69 -7.57
N CYS A 41 14.10 22.66 -6.76
CA CYS A 41 14.38 22.69 -5.34
C CYS A 41 14.81 21.28 -4.91
N LYS A 42 15.89 21.18 -4.14
CA LYS A 42 16.30 19.98 -3.41
C LYS A 42 16.75 20.41 -2.02
N LEU A 43 16.00 20.02 -1.00
CA LEU A 43 16.23 20.39 0.38
C LEU A 43 16.40 19.14 1.23
N GLU A 44 17.31 19.23 2.20
CA GLU A 44 17.56 18.25 3.23
C GLU A 44 17.66 18.99 4.55
N ALA A 45 16.88 18.58 5.56
CA ALA A 45 16.87 19.25 6.87
C ALA A 45 16.61 18.25 7.99
N GLY A 46 17.18 18.49 9.16
CA GLY A 46 17.05 17.66 10.35
C GLY A 46 17.93 16.43 10.35
N TYR A 47 17.49 15.41 11.04
CA TYR A 47 18.28 14.25 11.43
C TYR A 47 17.72 12.95 10.87
N GLN A 48 18.61 12.01 10.51
CA GLN A 48 18.23 10.61 10.23
C GLN A 48 18.09 9.81 11.54
N ASN A 49 18.75 10.26 12.61
CA ASN A 49 18.59 9.73 13.95
C ASN A 49 18.48 10.90 14.92
N VAL A 50 17.28 11.11 15.47
CA VAL A 50 16.99 12.23 16.40
C VAL A 50 17.72 12.07 17.73
N LEU A 51 17.96 10.82 18.19
CA LEU A 51 18.60 10.58 19.48
C LEU A 51 20.10 10.90 19.47
N THR A 52 20.76 10.71 18.33
CA THR A 52 22.19 10.98 18.16
C THR A 52 22.47 12.29 17.43
N GLU A 53 21.41 12.99 17.02
CA GLU A 53 21.48 14.21 16.20
C GLU A 53 22.29 14.02 14.91
N GLU A 54 22.34 12.77 14.38
CA GLU A 54 23.02 12.50 13.13
C GLU A 54 22.26 13.15 11.97
N PRO A 55 22.89 14.10 11.23
CA PRO A 55 22.23 14.81 10.14
C PRO A 55 21.72 13.83 9.05
N ILE A 56 20.62 14.20 8.41
CA ILE A 56 20.08 13.42 7.29
C ILE A 56 21.07 13.41 6.13
N LYS A 57 21.37 12.21 5.61
CA LYS A 57 22.33 12.04 4.50
C LYS A 57 21.65 12.20 3.14
N SER A 58 22.43 12.61 2.14
CA SER A 58 21.90 12.77 0.77
C SER A 58 21.44 11.46 0.14
N ASP A 59 21.92 10.31 0.60
CA ASP A 59 21.56 8.94 0.20
C ASP A 59 20.66 8.23 1.23
N ALA A 60 20.11 8.95 2.21
CA ALA A 60 19.22 8.37 3.23
C ALA A 60 18.05 7.61 2.60
N ILE A 61 17.80 6.41 3.11
CA ILE A 61 16.71 5.53 2.70
C ILE A 61 15.51 5.76 3.60
N PHE A 62 14.35 5.94 2.99
CA PHE A 62 13.07 6.15 3.70
C PHE A 62 12.18 4.93 3.56
N ARG A 63 11.47 4.57 4.63
CA ARG A 63 10.38 3.63 4.54
C ARG A 63 9.21 4.30 3.81
N MET A 64 8.84 3.76 2.65
CA MET A 64 7.80 4.35 1.82
C MET A 64 6.39 4.16 2.36
N ALA A 65 6.17 3.15 3.22
CA ALA A 65 4.85 2.78 3.71
C ALA A 65 3.84 2.71 2.54
N SER A 66 2.70 3.39 2.63
CA SER A 66 1.67 3.35 1.59
C SER A 66 2.06 3.98 0.24
N MET A 67 3.18 4.68 0.16
CA MET A 67 3.75 5.09 -1.13
C MET A 67 4.23 3.89 -1.97
N THR A 68 4.30 2.71 -1.39
CA THR A 68 4.54 1.44 -2.10
C THR A 68 3.36 1.05 -3.00
N LYS A 69 2.12 1.43 -2.65
CA LYS A 69 0.91 1.05 -3.41
C LYS A 69 0.94 1.46 -4.89
N PRO A 70 1.29 2.71 -5.25
CA PRO A 70 1.47 3.08 -6.66
C PRO A 70 2.50 2.21 -7.38
N VAL A 71 3.57 1.82 -6.70
CA VAL A 71 4.60 0.93 -7.27
C VAL A 71 4.00 -0.45 -7.55
N THR A 72 3.23 -1.01 -6.59
CA THR A 72 2.55 -2.29 -6.77
C THR A 72 1.49 -2.22 -7.87
N ALA A 73 0.73 -1.12 -7.96
CA ALA A 73 -0.24 -0.93 -9.03
C ALA A 73 0.43 -0.91 -10.42
N VAL A 74 1.54 -0.20 -10.57
CA VAL A 74 2.32 -0.22 -11.82
C VAL A 74 2.89 -1.60 -12.11
N ALA A 75 3.39 -2.31 -11.09
CA ALA A 75 3.86 -3.69 -11.25
C ALA A 75 2.76 -4.63 -11.73
N ALA A 76 1.52 -4.44 -11.25
CA ALA A 76 0.35 -5.20 -11.70
C ALA A 76 0.01 -4.90 -13.17
N LEU A 77 0.06 -3.64 -13.60
CA LEU A 77 -0.13 -3.27 -15.02
C LEU A 77 0.97 -3.87 -15.90
N VAL A 78 2.21 -3.86 -15.47
CA VAL A 78 3.31 -4.52 -16.19
C VAL A 78 3.08 -6.03 -16.29
N ALA A 79 2.61 -6.67 -15.22
CA ALA A 79 2.29 -8.10 -15.22
C ALA A 79 1.11 -8.42 -16.17
N GLU A 80 0.10 -7.55 -16.25
CA GLU A 80 -0.98 -7.65 -17.21
C GLU A 80 -0.48 -7.51 -18.65
N ASP A 81 0.36 -6.52 -18.95
CA ASP A 81 0.99 -6.34 -20.28
C ASP A 81 1.84 -7.54 -20.68
N MET A 82 2.42 -8.26 -19.71
CA MET A 82 3.15 -9.50 -19.93
C MET A 82 2.21 -10.72 -20.15
N GLY A 83 0.90 -10.57 -19.99
CA GLY A 83 -0.08 -11.63 -20.10
C GLY A 83 -0.11 -12.61 -18.92
N LEU A 84 0.40 -12.21 -17.76
CA LEU A 84 0.41 -13.06 -16.55
C LEU A 84 -0.98 -13.20 -15.92
N PHE A 85 -1.81 -12.19 -16.05
CA PHE A 85 -3.22 -12.14 -15.65
C PHE A 85 -3.91 -10.95 -16.31
N LYS A 86 -5.23 -10.79 -16.11
CA LYS A 86 -6.01 -9.61 -16.47
C LYS A 86 -6.59 -8.98 -15.23
N MET A 87 -6.80 -7.67 -15.24
CA MET A 87 -7.42 -6.96 -14.10
C MET A 87 -8.81 -7.50 -13.76
N ASP A 88 -9.54 -7.98 -14.75
CA ASP A 88 -10.89 -8.57 -14.59
C ASP A 88 -10.89 -10.04 -14.12
N ASP A 89 -9.74 -10.70 -14.08
CA ASP A 89 -9.67 -12.09 -13.64
C ASP A 89 -10.06 -12.23 -12.17
N LEU A 90 -10.61 -13.40 -11.83
CA LEU A 90 -10.95 -13.71 -10.44
C LEU A 90 -9.67 -13.92 -9.63
N VAL A 91 -9.64 -13.41 -8.42
CA VAL A 91 -8.53 -13.67 -7.49
C VAL A 91 -8.42 -15.17 -7.21
N SER A 92 -9.55 -15.87 -7.16
CA SER A 92 -9.63 -17.32 -6.94
C SER A 92 -9.00 -18.16 -8.06
N ASP A 93 -8.85 -17.63 -9.28
CA ASP A 93 -8.16 -18.33 -10.37
C ASP A 93 -6.66 -18.55 -10.06
N TYR A 94 -6.08 -17.71 -9.24
CA TYR A 94 -4.67 -17.73 -8.82
C TYR A 94 -4.48 -18.17 -7.37
N LEU A 95 -5.46 -17.88 -6.53
CA LEU A 95 -5.48 -18.10 -5.09
C LEU A 95 -6.83 -18.73 -4.70
N PRO A 96 -6.98 -20.07 -4.86
CA PRO A 96 -8.26 -20.76 -4.67
C PRO A 96 -8.92 -20.54 -3.31
N GLN A 97 -8.15 -20.19 -2.27
CA GLN A 97 -8.68 -19.88 -0.94
C GLN A 97 -9.64 -18.69 -0.92
N PHE A 98 -9.67 -17.84 -1.97
CA PHE A 98 -10.61 -16.72 -2.09
C PHE A 98 -11.93 -17.07 -2.83
N GLU A 99 -12.17 -18.34 -3.19
CA GLU A 99 -13.37 -18.74 -3.93
C GLU A 99 -14.66 -18.55 -3.13
N ASN A 100 -14.61 -18.80 -1.82
CA ASN A 100 -15.79 -18.77 -0.96
C ASN A 100 -15.65 -17.72 0.15
N MET A 101 -15.68 -16.45 -0.23
CA MET A 101 -15.63 -15.35 0.74
C MET A 101 -17.02 -15.08 1.36
N TYR A 102 -17.01 -14.61 2.60
CA TYR A 102 -18.18 -14.24 3.36
C TYR A 102 -18.11 -12.77 3.74
N VAL A 103 -19.24 -12.09 3.80
CA VAL A 103 -19.33 -10.73 4.34
C VAL A 103 -19.50 -10.83 5.85
N ALA A 104 -18.77 -9.99 6.59
CA ALA A 104 -18.80 -9.95 8.03
C ALA A 104 -20.15 -9.48 8.56
N GLU A 105 -20.53 -9.99 9.72
CA GLU A 105 -21.64 -9.48 10.52
C GLU A 105 -21.22 -9.32 11.99
N ILE A 106 -21.89 -8.45 12.72
CA ILE A 106 -21.66 -8.27 14.16
C ILE A 106 -22.74 -9.02 14.93
N LYS A 107 -22.35 -10.05 15.67
CA LYS A 107 -23.20 -10.81 16.58
C LYS A 107 -22.67 -10.76 17.99
N GLY A 108 -23.48 -10.26 18.93
CA GLY A 108 -23.07 -10.17 20.33
C GLY A 108 -21.82 -9.35 20.58
N GLY A 109 -21.55 -8.32 19.75
CA GLY A 109 -20.38 -7.46 19.84
C GLY A 109 -19.09 -8.07 19.25
N LYS A 110 -19.19 -9.24 18.60
CA LYS A 110 -18.07 -9.88 17.90
C LYS A 110 -18.27 -9.86 16.39
N VAL A 111 -17.19 -9.68 15.65
CA VAL A 111 -17.20 -9.84 14.21
C VAL A 111 -17.13 -11.32 13.86
N THR A 112 -18.05 -11.78 13.00
CA THR A 112 -18.16 -13.16 12.54
C THR A 112 -18.46 -13.19 11.05
N ALA A 113 -18.19 -14.33 10.39
CA ALA A 113 -18.64 -14.54 9.03
C ALA A 113 -20.18 -14.58 8.98
N GLY A 114 -20.77 -13.75 8.13
CA GLY A 114 -22.20 -13.65 7.88
C GLY A 114 -22.61 -14.40 6.60
N LYS A 115 -23.28 -13.70 5.66
CA LYS A 115 -23.67 -14.30 4.39
C LYS A 115 -22.49 -14.52 3.45
N LYS A 116 -22.58 -15.53 2.58
CA LYS A 116 -21.63 -15.68 1.47
C LYS A 116 -21.69 -14.45 0.56
N SER A 117 -20.53 -13.97 0.11
CA SER A 117 -20.45 -12.89 -0.87
C SER A 117 -21.10 -13.31 -2.19
N GLU A 118 -21.89 -12.45 -2.77
CA GLU A 118 -22.54 -12.64 -4.08
C GLU A 118 -21.64 -12.16 -5.22
N VAL A 119 -20.67 -11.28 -4.92
CA VAL A 119 -19.72 -10.73 -5.88
C VAL A 119 -18.35 -11.37 -5.67
N PRO A 120 -17.83 -12.10 -6.67
CA PRO A 120 -16.50 -12.69 -6.55
C PRO A 120 -15.42 -11.62 -6.60
N LEU A 121 -14.32 -11.83 -5.86
CA LEU A 121 -13.20 -10.91 -5.84
C LEU A 121 -12.44 -10.94 -7.16
N ARG A 122 -12.22 -9.76 -7.76
CA ARG A 122 -11.38 -9.55 -8.95
C ARG A 122 -10.12 -8.78 -8.59
N ILE A 123 -9.09 -8.88 -9.43
CA ILE A 123 -7.79 -8.20 -9.20
C ILE A 123 -7.98 -6.68 -9.10
N TRP A 124 -8.83 -6.08 -9.95
CA TRP A 124 -9.06 -4.63 -9.90
C TRP A 124 -9.75 -4.17 -8.58
N HIS A 125 -10.57 -5.01 -7.93
CA HIS A 125 -11.12 -4.68 -6.61
C HIS A 125 -10.04 -4.43 -5.57
N MET A 126 -8.93 -5.19 -5.66
CA MET A 126 -7.79 -5.05 -4.75
C MET A 126 -7.11 -3.69 -4.92
N LEU A 127 -6.86 -3.28 -6.17
CA LEU A 127 -6.13 -2.05 -6.49
C LEU A 127 -6.97 -0.79 -6.30
N SER A 128 -8.31 -0.90 -6.39
CA SER A 128 -9.25 0.22 -6.21
C SER A 128 -9.82 0.37 -4.80
N HIS A 129 -9.38 -0.46 -3.85
CA HIS A 129 -9.94 -0.51 -2.50
C HIS A 129 -11.44 -0.86 -2.43
N ALA A 130 -11.96 -1.57 -3.44
CA ALA A 130 -13.35 -1.98 -3.53
C ALA A 130 -13.58 -3.45 -3.10
N SER A 131 -12.56 -4.14 -2.58
CA SER A 131 -12.59 -5.56 -2.24
C SER A 131 -13.31 -5.88 -0.94
N GLY A 132 -13.43 -4.94 0.00
CA GLY A 132 -13.91 -5.21 1.36
C GLY A 132 -12.90 -5.91 2.28
N MET A 133 -11.74 -6.33 1.77
CA MET A 133 -10.73 -7.03 2.58
C MET A 133 -10.08 -6.10 3.60
N MET A 134 -10.23 -6.41 4.89
CA MET A 134 -9.58 -5.68 6.01
C MET A 134 -9.52 -4.15 5.78
N ALA A 135 -10.63 -3.60 5.26
CA ALA A 135 -10.71 -2.20 4.91
C ALA A 135 -10.80 -1.31 6.15
N ALA A 136 -10.45 -0.03 6.05
CA ALA A 136 -10.53 0.94 7.14
C ALA A 136 -11.99 1.30 7.50
N THR A 137 -12.72 0.30 7.95
CA THR A 137 -14.07 0.38 8.52
C THR A 137 -14.01 -0.14 9.96
N GLU A 138 -15.07 0.05 10.76
CA GLU A 138 -15.14 -0.50 12.12
C GLU A 138 -14.91 -2.02 12.13
N ILE A 139 -15.56 -2.73 11.20
CA ILE A 139 -15.38 -4.19 11.04
C ILE A 139 -13.96 -4.55 10.65
N GLY A 140 -13.43 -3.91 9.61
CA GLY A 140 -12.09 -4.21 9.12
C GLY A 140 -10.98 -3.88 10.13
N LEU A 141 -11.14 -2.83 10.92
CA LEU A 141 -10.22 -2.51 12.02
C LEU A 141 -10.30 -3.54 13.16
N ALA A 142 -11.48 -4.07 13.45
CA ALA A 142 -11.65 -5.14 14.44
C ALA A 142 -11.01 -6.46 13.99
N LEU A 143 -11.10 -6.80 12.69
CA LEU A 143 -10.41 -7.96 12.11
C LEU A 143 -8.89 -7.76 12.13
N GLU A 144 -8.40 -6.59 11.73
CA GLU A 144 -6.96 -6.26 11.78
C GLU A 144 -6.37 -6.41 13.19
N ALA A 145 -7.13 -5.99 14.23
CA ALA A 145 -6.69 -6.09 15.61
C ALA A 145 -6.57 -7.54 16.13
N GLN A 146 -7.18 -8.51 15.46
CA GLN A 146 -7.15 -9.94 15.81
C GLN A 146 -6.09 -10.72 15.01
N LYS A 147 -5.43 -10.07 14.07
CA LYS A 147 -4.44 -10.69 13.21
C LYS A 147 -3.22 -11.20 14.02
N PRO A 148 -2.79 -12.45 13.81
CA PRO A 148 -1.60 -12.98 14.48
C PRO A 148 -0.33 -12.35 13.91
N ASP A 149 0.73 -12.23 14.74
CA ASP A 149 2.02 -11.68 14.31
C ASP A 149 2.63 -12.45 13.13
N SER A 150 2.44 -13.78 13.06
CA SER A 150 2.88 -14.64 11.97
C SER A 150 2.31 -14.28 10.60
N ALA A 151 1.18 -13.57 10.53
CA ALA A 151 0.62 -13.09 9.27
C ALA A 151 1.56 -12.12 8.52
N TYR A 152 2.55 -11.53 9.20
CA TYR A 152 3.50 -10.59 8.60
C TYR A 152 4.81 -11.22 8.15
N GLU A 153 5.01 -12.52 8.30
CA GLU A 153 6.28 -13.16 7.98
C GLU A 153 6.58 -13.19 6.48
N THR A 154 5.56 -13.50 5.68
CA THR A 154 5.68 -13.57 4.20
C THR A 154 4.41 -13.07 3.51
N LEU A 155 4.48 -12.80 2.20
CA LEU A 155 3.27 -12.55 1.40
C LEU A 155 2.31 -13.74 1.43
N ALA A 156 2.83 -14.96 1.45
CA ALA A 156 2.00 -16.17 1.50
C ALA A 156 1.19 -16.24 2.81
N THR A 157 1.85 -16.06 3.98
CA THR A 157 1.16 -16.10 5.29
C THR A 157 0.16 -14.96 5.43
N MET A 158 0.46 -13.77 4.92
CA MET A 158 -0.47 -12.64 4.89
C MET A 158 -1.72 -12.98 4.06
N VAL A 159 -1.53 -13.53 2.88
CA VAL A 159 -2.63 -13.85 1.96
C VAL A 159 -3.50 -15.01 2.49
N GLU A 160 -2.90 -16.02 3.11
CA GLU A 160 -3.63 -17.09 3.79
C GLU A 160 -4.51 -16.54 4.92
N HIS A 161 -3.94 -15.66 5.75
CA HIS A 161 -4.71 -15.01 6.80
C HIS A 161 -5.86 -14.17 6.22
N CYS A 162 -5.61 -13.34 5.20
CA CYS A 162 -6.64 -12.52 4.57
C CYS A 162 -7.79 -13.34 3.98
N ALA A 163 -7.49 -14.53 3.43
CA ALA A 163 -8.51 -15.43 2.89
C ALA A 163 -9.33 -16.13 3.99
N SER A 164 -8.81 -16.24 5.20
CA SER A 164 -9.53 -16.82 6.35
C SER A 164 -10.50 -15.84 7.02
N GLU A 165 -10.35 -14.54 6.76
CA GLU A 165 -11.17 -13.49 7.37
C GLU A 165 -12.34 -13.08 6.46
N PRO A 166 -13.50 -12.73 7.04
CA PRO A 166 -14.60 -12.23 6.24
C PRO A 166 -14.32 -10.82 5.69
N LEU A 167 -15.00 -10.47 4.61
CA LEU A 167 -14.97 -9.14 4.00
C LEU A 167 -15.74 -8.15 4.88
N ALA A 168 -15.23 -6.95 5.08
CA ALA A 168 -15.91 -5.90 5.83
C ALA A 168 -17.22 -5.42 5.16
N TYR A 169 -17.32 -5.59 3.84
CA TYR A 169 -18.51 -5.29 3.02
C TYR A 169 -18.46 -6.09 1.72
N GLU A 170 -19.60 -6.19 1.04
CA GLU A 170 -19.72 -6.81 -0.27
C GLU A 170 -18.81 -6.08 -1.29
N PRO A 171 -17.98 -6.78 -2.08
CA PRO A 171 -17.19 -6.14 -3.14
C PRO A 171 -18.05 -5.25 -4.03
N GLU A 172 -17.50 -4.16 -4.53
CA GLU A 172 -18.17 -3.12 -5.33
C GLU A 172 -19.22 -2.27 -4.61
N SER A 173 -19.74 -2.72 -3.44
CA SER A 173 -20.79 -1.98 -2.73
C SER A 173 -20.28 -0.73 -2.03
N TYR A 174 -18.99 -0.70 -1.71
CA TYR A 174 -18.33 0.40 -1.01
C TYR A 174 -16.84 0.46 -1.35
N SER A 175 -16.19 1.58 -1.07
CA SER A 175 -14.74 1.72 -1.16
C SER A 175 -14.20 2.29 0.14
N ALA A 176 -13.31 1.54 0.79
CA ALA A 176 -12.59 1.99 1.97
C ALA A 176 -11.14 1.52 1.91
N TYR A 177 -10.25 2.40 2.36
CA TYR A 177 -8.83 2.17 2.30
C TYR A 177 -8.42 0.85 2.97
N CYS A 178 -7.76 -0.01 2.22
CA CYS A 178 -7.12 -1.22 2.73
C CYS A 178 -5.62 -0.96 2.91
N ALA A 179 -5.13 -1.15 4.14
CA ALA A 179 -3.75 -0.77 4.45
C ALA A 179 -2.71 -1.69 3.79
N TYR A 180 -2.97 -3.01 3.75
CA TYR A 180 -2.01 -4.02 3.25
C TYR A 180 -2.68 -5.06 2.36
N SER A 181 -3.61 -5.84 2.89
CA SER A 181 -4.08 -7.14 2.40
C SER A 181 -4.39 -7.19 0.91
N SER A 182 -5.07 -6.19 0.36
CA SER A 182 -5.42 -6.17 -1.06
C SER A 182 -4.18 -6.07 -1.96
N PHE A 183 -3.25 -5.18 -1.64
CA PHE A 183 -2.02 -5.01 -2.44
C PHE A 183 -1.04 -6.17 -2.27
N ASP A 184 -0.99 -6.74 -1.06
CA ASP A 184 -0.17 -7.93 -0.78
C ASP A 184 -0.72 -9.15 -1.54
N THR A 185 -2.05 -9.28 -1.65
CA THR A 185 -2.69 -10.31 -2.48
C THR A 185 -2.28 -10.19 -3.96
N VAL A 186 -2.30 -8.97 -4.52
CA VAL A 186 -1.83 -8.73 -5.91
C VAL A 186 -0.34 -9.03 -6.05
N ALA A 187 0.48 -8.60 -5.10
CA ALA A 187 1.91 -8.92 -5.11
C ALA A 187 2.17 -10.43 -5.08
N ARG A 188 1.36 -11.19 -4.32
CA ARG A 188 1.44 -12.65 -4.28
C ARG A 188 1.03 -13.30 -5.61
N ILE A 189 0.00 -12.80 -6.28
CA ILE A 189 -0.38 -13.26 -7.63
C ILE A 189 0.78 -13.02 -8.61
N ILE A 190 1.43 -11.85 -8.54
CA ILE A 190 2.61 -11.55 -9.38
C ILE A 190 3.73 -12.58 -9.12
N GLU A 191 4.02 -12.93 -7.86
CA GLU A 191 5.02 -13.96 -7.54
C GLU A 191 4.68 -15.29 -8.18
N LEU A 192 3.44 -15.75 -8.01
CA LEU A 192 2.98 -17.05 -8.50
C LEU A 192 3.04 -17.13 -10.03
N GLN A 193 2.59 -16.09 -10.72
CA GLN A 193 2.49 -16.08 -12.17
C GLN A 193 3.84 -15.80 -12.86
N SER A 194 4.69 -15.00 -12.24
CA SER A 194 6.02 -14.71 -12.80
C SER A 194 7.09 -15.74 -12.43
N GLY A 195 6.86 -16.57 -11.42
CA GLY A 195 7.85 -17.48 -10.84
C GLY A 195 9.01 -16.78 -10.14
N MET A 196 8.85 -15.47 -9.80
CA MET A 196 9.88 -14.64 -9.16
C MET A 196 9.41 -14.18 -7.79
N GLU A 197 10.32 -13.97 -6.84
CA GLU A 197 9.99 -13.20 -5.66
C GLU A 197 9.56 -11.78 -6.04
N TYR A 198 8.59 -11.20 -5.35
CA TYR A 198 8.05 -9.88 -5.69
C TYR A 198 9.13 -8.77 -5.74
N LYS A 199 10.08 -8.80 -4.81
CA LYS A 199 11.22 -7.86 -4.82
C LYS A 199 12.07 -7.94 -6.10
N ASP A 200 12.27 -9.16 -6.63
CA ASP A 200 13.07 -9.39 -7.82
C ASP A 200 12.30 -9.01 -9.09
N PHE A 201 10.98 -9.24 -9.09
CA PHE A 201 10.09 -8.72 -10.13
C PHE A 201 10.18 -7.20 -10.21
N LEU A 202 10.02 -6.50 -9.09
CA LEU A 202 10.15 -5.04 -9.03
C LEU A 202 11.52 -4.58 -9.53
N LYS A 203 12.61 -5.18 -9.04
CA LYS A 203 13.98 -4.81 -9.44
C LYS A 203 14.22 -4.98 -10.95
N LYS A 204 13.59 -5.98 -11.57
CA LYS A 204 13.74 -6.25 -13.00
C LYS A 204 12.95 -5.29 -13.87
N TYR A 205 11.73 -4.91 -13.46
CA TYR A 205 10.77 -4.19 -14.30
C TYR A 205 10.49 -2.75 -13.87
N SER A 206 11.04 -2.24 -12.76
CA SER A 206 10.91 -0.84 -12.30
C SER A 206 12.02 0.10 -12.82
N LYS A 207 12.53 -0.13 -14.01
CA LYS A 207 13.59 0.70 -14.63
C LYS A 207 13.00 1.87 -15.42
#